data_f1cdfe3521ce7228525780e4e19ab341
#
_entry.id   f1cdfe3521ce7228525780e4e19ab341
#
_cell.length_a   1.000
_cell.length_b   1.000
_cell.length_c   1.000
_cell.angle_alpha   90.00
_cell.angle_beta   90.00
_cell.angle_gamma   90.00
#
_symmetry.space_group_name_H-M   'P 1'
#
loop_
_entity.id
_entity.type
_entity.pdbx_description
1 polymer ?
#
loop_
_entity_poly.entity_id
_entity_poly.type
_entity_poly.pdbx_seq_one_letter_code
_entity_poly.pdbx_strand_id
1 'polypeptide(L)'
;MSQDDKKCPFSHLTTDFGAPVVDNQNSLTAGARGPLLAQDLWLNEKLANFVREVIPERRMHAKGSGAFGTFTVTHDITQYTRAKIFSEIGKKTEMFARFTTVAGERGAADAERDIRGFALKFYTEEGNWDMVGNNTPVFFLRDPRKFPDLNKAVKRDPKTNLRSATNNWDFWTLLPEALHQVTIVMSDRGIPASYRHMHGFSSHTYSFINAANERFWVKFHFRTQQGIKNLTDAEAESIAGKDRESHQRDLFDAIENGDYPKWTLFVQVMPEQDAEKVPYHPFDLTKVWPHGDYPLIEVGEFELNRNPENFFLDVEQSAFAPSNLVPGISASPDRMLQARLFNYADAQRYRLGVNYQQIPVNAARCPVHSNHRDGQGRIDANYGGLPHYEPNSFNQWQEQPQYREPPLKINGNADFWDYREDDHDYFSQPRALFELMTPEQQQVLFDNTARAMGDALDFIKYRHIRNCHACHPAYGEGVAKALGMTVADAQAARETDPARNLPSFL
;
A
#
# COMPACT_ATOMS: atom_id res chain seq x y z
N MET A 1 20.17 26.97 17.61
CA MET A 1 19.55 27.28 18.92
C MET A 1 18.73 26.04 19.26
N SER A 2 19.10 25.33 20.33
CA SER A 2 18.39 24.12 20.75
C SER A 2 16.98 24.51 21.25
N GLN A 3 16.00 23.64 21.02
CA GLN A 3 14.62 23.83 21.48
C GLN A 3 14.48 23.87 23.02
N ASP A 4 15.56 23.59 23.77
CA ASP A 4 15.54 23.52 25.22
C ASP A 4 15.59 24.88 25.95
N ASP A 5 15.88 25.98 25.25
CA ASP A 5 16.07 27.28 25.91
C ASP A 5 14.80 28.14 26.07
N LYS A 6 13.61 27.58 25.77
CA LYS A 6 12.32 28.29 25.85
C LYS A 6 11.27 27.61 26.72
N LYS A 7 11.64 26.85 27.74
CA LYS A 7 10.66 26.40 28.72
C LYS A 7 10.28 27.54 29.64
N CYS A 8 9.20 28.26 29.25
CA CYS A 8 8.50 29.11 30.22
C CYS A 8 8.07 28.21 31.41
N PRO A 9 8.39 28.59 32.66
CA PRO A 9 8.03 27.76 33.82
C PRO A 9 6.53 27.63 34.05
N PHE A 10 5.70 28.34 33.28
CA PHE A 10 4.24 28.26 33.28
C PHE A 10 3.72 28.06 31.86
N SER A 11 2.88 27.04 31.69
CA SER A 11 2.17 26.82 30.42
C SER A 11 1.02 27.80 30.31
N HIS A 12 1.20 28.85 29.49
CA HIS A 12 0.14 29.83 29.20
C HIS A 12 -0.46 29.57 27.83
N LEU A 13 -1.77 29.78 27.72
CA LEU A 13 -2.47 29.74 26.42
C LEU A 13 -2.13 31.01 25.63
N THR A 14 -1.73 30.80 24.36
CA THR A 14 -1.44 31.88 23.42
C THR A 14 -2.17 31.67 22.11
N THR A 15 -2.30 32.73 21.32
CA THR A 15 -2.60 32.65 19.89
C THR A 15 -1.47 31.95 19.15
N ASP A 16 -1.68 31.56 17.88
CA ASP A 16 -0.64 30.95 17.02
C ASP A 16 0.57 31.89 16.81
N PHE A 17 0.40 33.19 17.02
CA PHE A 17 1.45 34.20 16.94
C PHE A 17 2.06 34.57 18.30
N GLY A 18 1.71 33.85 19.37
CA GLY A 18 2.30 33.97 20.70
C GLY A 18 1.70 35.07 21.60
N ALA A 19 0.61 35.74 21.19
CA ALA A 19 -0.08 36.71 22.06
C ALA A 19 -0.86 36.00 23.18
N PRO A 20 -0.85 36.52 24.44
CA PRO A 20 -1.61 35.92 25.54
C PRO A 20 -3.11 35.86 25.26
N VAL A 21 -3.74 34.73 25.53
CA VAL A 21 -5.20 34.57 25.51
C VAL A 21 -5.75 34.85 26.89
N VAL A 22 -6.60 35.87 26.98
CA VAL A 22 -7.12 36.36 28.28
C VAL A 22 -8.35 35.58 28.78
N ASP A 23 -9.16 35.08 27.86
CA ASP A 23 -10.34 34.25 28.18
C ASP A 23 -10.56 33.25 27.03
N ASN A 24 -10.68 31.97 27.36
CA ASN A 24 -11.01 30.87 26.44
C ASN A 24 -12.36 30.25 26.75
N GLN A 25 -13.12 30.80 27.68
CA GLN A 25 -14.42 30.28 28.10
C GLN A 25 -15.56 31.11 27.51
N ASN A 26 -15.36 32.40 27.30
CA ASN A 26 -16.37 33.33 26.87
C ASN A 26 -15.94 34.13 25.66
N SER A 27 -16.87 34.34 24.70
CA SER A 27 -16.65 35.21 23.55
C SER A 27 -16.85 36.69 23.92
N LEU A 28 -16.15 37.57 23.23
CA LEU A 28 -16.28 39.03 23.40
C LEU A 28 -17.59 39.53 22.81
N THR A 29 -18.46 40.08 23.66
CA THR A 29 -19.77 40.56 23.26
C THR A 29 -20.02 41.98 23.79
N ALA A 30 -20.96 42.69 23.18
CA ALA A 30 -21.44 44.00 23.64
C ALA A 30 -22.45 43.86 24.79
N GLY A 31 -21.94 43.53 26.01
CA GLY A 31 -22.75 43.20 27.15
C GLY A 31 -23.23 41.75 27.15
N ALA A 32 -23.82 41.29 28.26
CA ALA A 32 -24.18 39.87 28.49
C ALA A 32 -25.19 39.29 27.46
N ARG A 33 -25.96 40.10 26.79
CA ARG A 33 -26.97 39.73 25.80
C ARG A 33 -26.73 40.38 24.43
N GLY A 34 -25.60 41.08 24.27
CA GLY A 34 -25.27 41.80 23.05
C GLY A 34 -24.65 40.89 21.97
N PRO A 35 -24.46 41.45 20.81
CA PRO A 35 -23.85 40.75 19.70
C PRO A 35 -22.38 40.47 19.94
N LEU A 36 -21.88 39.43 19.28
CA LEU A 36 -20.46 39.12 19.17
C LEU A 36 -19.70 40.23 18.47
N LEU A 37 -18.48 40.53 18.92
CA LEU A 37 -17.64 41.54 18.32
C LEU A 37 -16.53 40.92 17.47
N ALA A 38 -16.34 41.40 16.25
CA ALA A 38 -15.32 40.92 15.33
C ALA A 38 -13.88 41.05 15.83
N GLN A 39 -13.64 41.92 16.83
CA GLN A 39 -12.34 42.08 17.49
C GLN A 39 -11.99 40.96 18.51
N ASP A 40 -12.84 39.93 18.66
CA ASP A 40 -12.48 38.69 19.33
C ASP A 40 -11.51 37.88 18.44
N LEU A 41 -10.24 38.27 18.49
CA LEU A 41 -9.21 37.71 17.61
C LEU A 41 -8.96 36.22 17.90
N TRP A 42 -9.06 35.82 19.18
CA TRP A 42 -8.88 34.42 19.56
C TRP A 42 -10.02 33.52 19.00
N LEU A 43 -11.26 33.97 19.07
CA LEU A 43 -12.38 33.25 18.47
C LEU A 43 -12.22 33.12 16.96
N ASN A 44 -11.82 34.19 16.28
CA ASN A 44 -11.62 34.18 14.83
C ASN A 44 -10.52 33.18 14.42
N GLU A 45 -9.41 33.17 15.13
CA GLU A 45 -8.32 32.22 14.91
C GLU A 45 -8.75 30.78 15.16
N LYS A 46 -9.41 30.53 16.30
CA LYS A 46 -9.94 29.21 16.68
C LYS A 46 -10.90 28.64 15.65
N LEU A 47 -11.84 29.45 15.15
CA LEU A 47 -12.79 29.01 14.12
C LEU A 47 -12.09 28.79 12.77
N ALA A 48 -11.13 29.63 12.42
CA ALA A 48 -10.38 29.50 11.18
C ALA A 48 -9.51 28.23 11.16
N ASN A 49 -8.85 27.91 12.27
CA ASN A 49 -8.06 26.68 12.38
C ASN A 49 -8.93 25.43 12.34
N PHE A 50 -10.03 25.41 13.10
CA PHE A 50 -10.89 24.25 13.19
C PHE A 50 -11.34 23.71 11.82
N VAL A 51 -11.75 24.55 10.91
CA VAL A 51 -12.22 24.11 9.58
C VAL A 51 -11.08 23.68 8.63
N ARG A 52 -9.82 23.95 9.01
CA ARG A 52 -8.63 23.61 8.23
C ARG A 52 -7.77 22.50 8.79
N GLU A 53 -8.16 21.92 9.94
CA GLU A 53 -7.48 20.77 10.56
C GLU A 53 -7.59 19.50 9.70
N VAL A 54 -8.54 19.45 8.78
CA VAL A 54 -8.80 18.29 7.92
C VAL A 54 -8.05 18.43 6.60
N ILE A 55 -7.26 17.42 6.26
CA ILE A 55 -6.62 17.27 4.95
C ILE A 55 -7.38 16.20 4.13
N PRO A 56 -7.26 16.18 2.78
CA PRO A 56 -7.87 15.14 1.96
C PRO A 56 -7.44 13.75 2.42
N GLU A 57 -8.39 12.82 2.54
CA GLU A 57 -8.04 11.42 2.78
C GLU A 57 -7.30 10.82 1.57
N ARG A 58 -6.53 9.76 1.79
CA ARG A 58 -5.92 9.01 0.70
C ARG A 58 -7.01 8.41 -0.18
N ARG A 59 -6.84 8.45 -1.51
CA ARG A 59 -7.80 7.88 -2.45
C ARG A 59 -8.09 6.41 -2.20
N MET A 60 -7.04 5.65 -1.86
CA MET A 60 -7.08 4.30 -1.32
C MET A 60 -6.23 4.26 -0.05
N HIS A 61 -6.42 3.25 0.80
CA HIS A 61 -5.69 3.12 2.04
C HIS A 61 -5.96 4.24 3.06
N ALA A 62 -7.17 4.83 3.05
CA ALA A 62 -7.52 5.94 3.93
C ALA A 62 -7.54 5.50 5.40
N LYS A 63 -8.20 4.36 5.72
CA LYS A 63 -8.21 3.76 7.06
C LYS A 63 -6.92 2.99 7.31
N GLY A 64 -6.25 3.28 8.42
CA GLY A 64 -5.04 2.55 8.81
C GLY A 64 -4.32 3.14 10.00
N SER A 65 -3.30 2.44 10.46
CA SER A 65 -2.45 2.84 11.58
C SER A 65 -0.98 2.60 11.28
N GLY A 66 -0.08 3.15 12.10
CA GLY A 66 1.35 3.00 11.90
C GLY A 66 2.12 2.94 13.20
N ALA A 67 3.36 2.49 13.11
CA ALA A 67 4.30 2.44 14.22
C ALA A 67 5.75 2.57 13.71
N PHE A 68 6.61 3.04 14.58
CA PHE A 68 8.05 3.07 14.35
C PHE A 68 8.70 1.77 14.82
N GLY A 69 9.85 1.46 14.23
CA GLY A 69 10.58 0.27 14.57
C GLY A 69 12.01 0.26 14.06
N THR A 70 12.62 -0.92 14.08
CA THR A 70 13.99 -1.13 13.65
C THR A 70 14.07 -2.38 12.78
N PHE A 71 14.70 -2.26 11.62
CA PHE A 71 15.11 -3.38 10.79
C PHE A 71 16.55 -3.77 11.14
N THR A 72 16.81 -5.06 11.27
CA THR A 72 18.14 -5.63 11.55
C THR A 72 18.48 -6.68 10.50
N VAL A 73 19.64 -6.57 9.87
CA VAL A 73 20.16 -7.55 8.94
C VAL A 73 20.64 -8.79 9.70
N THR A 74 20.22 -10.00 9.28
CA THR A 74 20.61 -11.26 9.90
C THR A 74 21.44 -12.17 8.98
N HIS A 75 21.31 -11.96 7.66
CA HIS A 75 22.00 -12.76 6.64
C HIS A 75 22.63 -11.87 5.57
N ASP A 76 23.76 -12.31 5.04
CA ASP A 76 24.49 -11.61 4.00
C ASP A 76 23.85 -11.84 2.62
N ILE A 77 23.44 -10.75 1.98
CA ILE A 77 22.94 -10.72 0.59
C ILE A 77 23.74 -9.76 -0.31
N THR A 78 24.94 -9.34 0.11
CA THR A 78 25.78 -8.37 -0.63
C THR A 78 26.19 -8.85 -2.03
N GLN A 79 26.13 -10.14 -2.28
CA GLN A 79 26.32 -10.70 -3.63
C GLN A 79 25.24 -10.23 -4.63
N TYR A 80 24.05 -9.85 -4.16
CA TYR A 80 22.93 -9.44 -5.01
C TYR A 80 22.71 -7.93 -5.04
N THR A 81 23.09 -7.20 -3.98
CA THR A 81 22.83 -5.77 -3.87
C THR A 81 23.95 -5.02 -3.15
N ARG A 82 24.25 -3.82 -3.64
CA ARG A 82 25.17 -2.88 -2.98
C ARG A 82 24.47 -1.93 -2.02
N ALA A 83 23.16 -2.04 -1.82
CA ALA A 83 22.41 -1.16 -0.93
C ALA A 83 22.94 -1.23 0.50
N LYS A 84 23.31 -0.08 1.05
CA LYS A 84 23.96 -0.03 2.36
C LYS A 84 23.09 -0.54 3.50
N ILE A 85 21.77 -0.47 3.36
CA ILE A 85 20.86 -1.07 4.35
C ILE A 85 21.15 -2.55 4.59
N PHE A 86 21.70 -3.27 3.60
CA PHE A 86 22.03 -4.70 3.66
C PHE A 86 23.55 -4.99 3.74
N SER A 87 24.38 -3.99 4.01
CA SER A 87 25.83 -4.07 3.84
C SER A 87 26.56 -5.00 4.84
N GLU A 88 25.96 -5.26 6.00
CA GLU A 88 26.60 -6.10 7.04
C GLU A 88 25.55 -6.72 7.98
N ILE A 89 25.85 -7.92 8.47
CA ILE A 89 25.03 -8.60 9.46
C ILE A 89 25.07 -7.82 10.79
N GLY A 90 23.90 -7.67 11.42
CA GLY A 90 23.75 -6.89 12.66
C GLY A 90 23.47 -5.40 12.45
N LYS A 91 23.57 -4.91 11.21
CA LYS A 91 23.23 -3.52 10.91
C LYS A 91 21.78 -3.22 11.21
N LYS A 92 21.53 -2.09 11.91
CA LYS A 92 20.20 -1.63 12.29
C LYS A 92 19.83 -0.36 11.53
N THR A 93 18.59 -0.31 11.03
CA THR A 93 18.02 0.84 10.34
C THR A 93 16.68 1.19 10.96
N GLU A 94 16.52 2.47 11.38
CA GLU A 94 15.20 2.97 11.84
C GLU A 94 14.19 2.88 10.72
N MET A 95 12.94 2.57 11.08
CA MET A 95 11.86 2.47 10.09
C MET A 95 10.51 2.94 10.63
N PHE A 96 9.59 3.21 9.72
CA PHE A 96 8.18 3.44 9.99
C PHE A 96 7.32 2.51 9.13
N ALA A 97 6.36 1.86 9.75
CA ALA A 97 5.38 1.01 9.06
C ALA A 97 3.99 1.64 9.10
N ARG A 98 3.23 1.48 8.01
CA ARG A 98 1.80 1.81 7.99
C ARG A 98 1.01 0.66 7.39
N PHE A 99 0.02 0.16 8.16
CA PHE A 99 -0.93 -0.88 7.76
C PHE A 99 -2.31 -0.27 7.54
N THR A 100 -3.06 -0.82 6.56
CA THR A 100 -4.33 -0.22 6.14
C THR A 100 -5.29 -1.26 5.62
N THR A 101 -6.60 -0.97 5.59
CA THR A 101 -7.48 -1.52 4.55
C THR A 101 -7.21 -0.82 3.21
N VAL A 102 -7.83 -1.27 2.12
CA VAL A 102 -7.59 -0.70 0.77
C VAL A 102 -8.79 0.12 0.30
N ALA A 103 -9.97 -0.47 0.24
CA ALA A 103 -11.18 0.19 -0.26
C ALA A 103 -11.89 1.06 0.80
N GLY A 104 -11.66 0.81 2.09
CA GLY A 104 -12.29 1.54 3.19
C GLY A 104 -11.98 3.04 3.18
N GLU A 105 -13.00 3.86 3.44
CA GLU A 105 -12.85 5.28 3.72
C GLU A 105 -12.25 5.48 5.13
N ARG A 106 -11.91 6.71 5.51
CA ARG A 106 -11.27 7.05 6.79
C ARG A 106 -12.02 6.52 8.02
N GLY A 107 -13.36 6.49 7.99
CA GLY A 107 -14.22 6.00 9.07
C GLY A 107 -14.65 4.53 8.97
N ALA A 108 -14.10 3.76 8.01
CA ALA A 108 -14.39 2.33 7.86
C ALA A 108 -13.84 1.51 9.05
N ALA A 109 -14.34 0.29 9.20
CA ALA A 109 -13.81 -0.64 10.19
C ALA A 109 -12.50 -1.28 9.72
N ASP A 110 -11.63 -1.64 10.66
CA ASP A 110 -10.41 -2.39 10.36
C ASP A 110 -10.70 -3.85 9.98
N ALA A 111 -11.69 -4.47 10.65
CA ALA A 111 -12.08 -5.85 10.44
C ALA A 111 -13.06 -5.99 9.27
N GLU A 112 -12.68 -5.55 8.09
CA GLU A 112 -13.42 -5.73 6.83
C GLU A 112 -12.70 -6.72 5.92
N ARG A 113 -13.49 -7.43 5.06
CA ARG A 113 -12.92 -8.26 3.99
C ARG A 113 -12.33 -7.36 2.91
N ASP A 114 -11.00 -7.29 2.90
CA ASP A 114 -10.24 -6.43 1.98
C ASP A 114 -8.77 -6.88 1.97
N ILE A 115 -8.03 -6.46 0.96
CA ILE A 115 -6.56 -6.47 1.00
C ILE A 115 -6.10 -5.54 2.12
N ARG A 116 -4.95 -5.84 2.73
CA ARG A 116 -4.28 -4.91 3.64
C ARG A 116 -3.08 -4.29 2.97
N GLY A 117 -2.99 -2.95 3.04
CA GLY A 117 -1.76 -2.25 2.72
C GLY A 117 -0.67 -2.59 3.74
N PHE A 118 0.54 -2.74 3.25
CA PHE A 118 1.74 -3.05 4.01
C PHE A 118 2.86 -2.16 3.50
N ALA A 119 2.97 -0.95 4.06
CA ALA A 119 3.92 0.05 3.61
C ALA A 119 5.00 0.27 4.67
N LEU A 120 6.26 0.17 4.26
CA LEU A 120 7.44 0.34 5.10
C LEU A 120 8.30 1.46 4.54
N LYS A 121 8.80 2.32 5.40
CA LYS A 121 9.78 3.36 5.12
C LYS A 121 11.03 3.08 5.94
N PHE A 122 12.16 2.89 5.30
CA PHE A 122 13.46 2.71 5.95
C PHE A 122 14.28 4.00 5.81
N TYR A 123 14.73 4.55 6.93
CA TYR A 123 15.55 5.77 6.98
C TYR A 123 17.02 5.40 6.87
N THR A 124 17.50 5.20 5.63
CA THR A 124 18.88 4.77 5.40
C THR A 124 19.83 5.95 5.30
N GLU A 125 21.13 5.69 5.40
CA GLU A 125 22.18 6.70 5.18
C GLU A 125 22.31 7.15 3.71
N GLU A 126 21.64 6.44 2.76
CA GLU A 126 21.63 6.76 1.32
C GLU A 126 20.31 7.41 0.88
N GLY A 127 19.41 7.69 1.80
CA GLY A 127 18.07 8.21 1.54
C GLY A 127 16.98 7.33 2.15
N ASN A 128 15.73 7.73 1.98
CA ASN A 128 14.60 6.88 2.35
C ASN A 128 14.37 5.81 1.29
N TRP A 129 14.24 4.56 1.73
CA TRP A 129 13.71 3.49 0.90
C TRP A 129 12.30 3.15 1.34
N ASP A 130 11.33 3.23 0.41
CA ASP A 130 9.94 2.86 0.66
C ASP A 130 9.56 1.56 -0.05
N MET A 131 9.23 0.53 0.74
CA MET A 131 8.60 -0.69 0.23
C MET A 131 7.08 -0.55 0.41
N VAL A 132 6.36 -0.35 -0.68
CA VAL A 132 4.91 -0.08 -0.67
C VAL A 132 4.14 -1.27 -1.23
N GLY A 133 3.83 -2.21 -0.36
CA GLY A 133 3.23 -3.50 -0.69
C GLY A 133 1.86 -3.74 -0.05
N ASN A 134 1.45 -5.00 -0.07
CA ASN A 134 0.20 -5.52 0.48
C ASN A 134 0.43 -6.81 1.28
N ASN A 135 -0.61 -7.29 1.96
CA ASN A 135 -0.59 -8.60 2.60
C ASN A 135 -0.82 -9.78 1.63
N THR A 136 -0.81 -9.51 0.33
CA THR A 136 -0.98 -10.51 -0.73
C THR A 136 0.18 -10.43 -1.72
N PRO A 137 0.65 -11.57 -2.26
CA PRO A 137 1.77 -11.60 -3.18
C PRO A 137 1.42 -11.12 -4.59
N VAL A 138 0.15 -10.98 -4.91
CA VAL A 138 -0.40 -10.57 -6.21
C VAL A 138 -1.40 -9.44 -6.05
N PHE A 139 -1.90 -8.92 -7.18
CA PHE A 139 -2.94 -7.91 -7.23
C PHE A 139 -3.98 -8.25 -8.32
N PHE A 140 -5.10 -7.51 -8.38
CA PHE A 140 -6.19 -7.74 -9.35
C PHE A 140 -5.81 -7.42 -10.80
N LEU A 141 -4.83 -6.58 -11.02
CA LEU A 141 -4.54 -5.94 -12.30
C LEU A 141 -3.09 -6.12 -12.70
N ARG A 142 -2.86 -6.23 -13.99
CA ARG A 142 -1.53 -6.24 -14.61
C ARG A 142 -1.28 -5.04 -15.53
N ASP A 143 -2.33 -4.25 -15.82
CA ASP A 143 -2.21 -3.01 -16.59
C ASP A 143 -2.71 -1.81 -15.76
N PRO A 144 -1.89 -0.76 -15.57
CA PRO A 144 -2.21 0.38 -14.70
C PRO A 144 -3.35 1.24 -15.25
N ARG A 145 -3.68 1.18 -16.54
CA ARG A 145 -4.81 1.90 -17.13
C ARG A 145 -6.15 1.53 -16.48
N LYS A 146 -6.27 0.30 -15.99
CA LYS A 146 -7.47 -0.21 -15.32
C LYS A 146 -7.53 0.12 -13.82
N PHE A 147 -6.45 0.67 -13.23
CA PHE A 147 -6.41 0.96 -11.79
C PHE A 147 -7.43 2.03 -11.33
N PRO A 148 -7.62 3.15 -12.04
CA PRO A 148 -8.68 4.10 -11.68
C PRO A 148 -10.08 3.48 -11.74
N ASP A 149 -10.34 2.59 -12.67
CA ASP A 149 -11.64 1.95 -12.85
C ASP A 149 -11.90 0.90 -11.77
N LEU A 150 -10.89 0.10 -11.38
CA LEU A 150 -10.96 -0.75 -10.20
C LEU A 150 -11.39 0.07 -8.97
N ASN A 151 -10.75 1.22 -8.74
CA ASN A 151 -11.08 2.08 -7.61
C ASN A 151 -12.52 2.57 -7.63
N LYS A 152 -13.04 2.90 -8.81
CA LYS A 152 -14.44 3.33 -8.97
C LYS A 152 -15.41 2.17 -8.70
N ALA A 153 -15.09 0.98 -9.20
CA ALA A 153 -15.94 -0.20 -9.05
C ALA A 153 -16.06 -0.68 -7.59
N VAL A 154 -14.95 -0.67 -6.81
CA VAL A 154 -14.94 -1.16 -5.42
C VAL A 154 -15.38 -0.12 -4.39
N LYS A 155 -15.48 1.17 -4.74
CA LYS A 155 -15.89 2.22 -3.81
C LYS A 155 -17.40 2.44 -3.83
N ARG A 156 -17.86 3.53 -4.41
CA ARG A 156 -19.23 3.98 -4.30
C ARG A 156 -19.90 4.09 -5.66
N ASP A 157 -21.14 3.60 -5.76
CA ASP A 157 -21.98 3.80 -6.93
C ASP A 157 -22.27 5.31 -7.13
N PRO A 158 -22.13 5.83 -8.34
CA PRO A 158 -22.23 7.28 -8.58
C PRO A 158 -23.65 7.84 -8.40
N LYS A 159 -24.69 7.01 -8.46
CA LYS A 159 -26.09 7.44 -8.28
C LYS A 159 -26.53 7.37 -6.83
N THR A 160 -26.19 6.28 -6.15
CA THR A 160 -26.71 5.98 -4.81
C THR A 160 -25.75 6.36 -3.69
N ASN A 161 -24.46 6.52 -4.03
CA ASN A 161 -23.35 6.64 -3.08
C ASN A 161 -23.22 5.46 -2.09
N LEU A 162 -23.78 4.30 -2.45
CA LEU A 162 -23.64 3.05 -1.71
C LEU A 162 -22.54 2.18 -2.32
N ARG A 163 -21.99 1.26 -1.54
CA ARG A 163 -21.18 0.16 -2.10
C ARG A 163 -22.10 -0.75 -2.92
N SER A 164 -21.64 -1.24 -4.05
CA SER A 164 -22.42 -2.06 -4.98
C SER A 164 -21.69 -3.37 -5.28
N ALA A 165 -22.27 -4.49 -4.87
CA ALA A 165 -21.77 -5.81 -5.24
C ALA A 165 -21.79 -5.98 -6.77
N THR A 166 -22.84 -5.50 -7.45
CA THR A 166 -22.92 -5.53 -8.92
C THR A 166 -21.73 -4.85 -9.57
N ASN A 167 -21.40 -3.61 -9.21
CA ASN A 167 -20.29 -2.86 -9.80
C ASN A 167 -18.94 -3.55 -9.55
N ASN A 168 -18.73 -3.99 -8.32
CA ASN A 168 -17.48 -4.63 -7.92
C ASN A 168 -17.26 -5.96 -8.66
N TRP A 169 -18.26 -6.85 -8.62
CA TRP A 169 -18.16 -8.16 -9.24
C TRP A 169 -18.24 -8.12 -10.77
N ASP A 170 -18.94 -7.16 -11.36
CA ASP A 170 -18.91 -6.95 -12.81
C ASP A 170 -17.49 -6.66 -13.27
N PHE A 171 -16.81 -5.71 -12.62
CA PHE A 171 -15.43 -5.36 -12.94
C PHE A 171 -14.47 -6.56 -12.78
N TRP A 172 -14.53 -7.26 -11.64
CA TRP A 172 -13.62 -8.38 -11.40
C TRP A 172 -13.85 -9.55 -12.36
N THR A 173 -15.11 -9.86 -12.69
CA THR A 173 -15.42 -11.02 -13.53
C THR A 173 -15.11 -10.79 -15.00
N LEU A 174 -15.05 -9.54 -15.45
CA LEU A 174 -14.61 -9.15 -16.79
C LEU A 174 -13.08 -9.21 -16.97
N LEU A 175 -12.33 -9.38 -15.90
CA LEU A 175 -10.88 -9.47 -15.88
C LEU A 175 -10.45 -10.84 -15.33
N PRO A 176 -10.26 -11.87 -16.18
CA PRO A 176 -9.91 -13.21 -15.70
C PRO A 176 -8.60 -13.23 -14.90
N GLU A 177 -7.65 -12.34 -15.20
CA GLU A 177 -6.42 -12.15 -14.44
C GLU A 177 -6.64 -11.74 -12.98
N ALA A 178 -7.80 -11.19 -12.65
CA ALA A 178 -8.15 -10.82 -11.27
C ALA A 178 -8.45 -12.04 -10.38
N LEU A 179 -8.77 -13.21 -10.97
CA LEU A 179 -9.23 -14.39 -10.23
C LEU A 179 -8.23 -14.84 -9.16
N HIS A 180 -6.92 -14.75 -9.43
CA HIS A 180 -5.89 -15.11 -8.44
C HIS A 180 -6.02 -14.28 -7.16
N GLN A 181 -6.10 -12.97 -7.29
CA GLN A 181 -6.27 -12.08 -6.15
C GLN A 181 -7.66 -12.23 -5.50
N VAL A 182 -8.72 -12.40 -6.29
CA VAL A 182 -10.09 -12.63 -5.80
C VAL A 182 -10.14 -13.88 -4.93
N THR A 183 -9.49 -14.97 -5.39
CA THR A 183 -9.40 -16.23 -4.62
C THR A 183 -8.76 -15.99 -3.23
N ILE A 184 -7.69 -15.22 -3.15
CA ILE A 184 -7.05 -14.89 -1.87
C ILE A 184 -7.98 -14.04 -0.97
N VAL A 185 -8.62 -13.01 -1.52
CA VAL A 185 -9.50 -12.12 -0.74
C VAL A 185 -10.76 -12.85 -0.25
N MET A 186 -11.28 -13.81 -1.03
CA MET A 186 -12.46 -14.59 -0.64
C MET A 186 -12.12 -15.80 0.24
N SER A 187 -10.86 -16.20 0.33
CA SER A 187 -10.42 -17.25 1.27
C SER A 187 -10.51 -16.77 2.74
N ASP A 188 -10.10 -17.62 3.66
CA ASP A 188 -9.92 -17.29 5.08
C ASP A 188 -8.92 -16.16 5.31
N ARG A 189 -7.98 -15.93 4.37
CA ARG A 189 -6.97 -14.86 4.43
C ARG A 189 -7.52 -13.44 4.21
N GLY A 190 -8.77 -13.30 3.76
CA GLY A 190 -9.38 -12.01 3.42
C GLY A 190 -9.63 -11.09 4.61
N ILE A 191 -9.68 -11.62 5.85
CA ILE A 191 -9.85 -10.84 7.07
C ILE A 191 -8.80 -11.28 8.11
N PRO A 192 -7.59 -10.69 8.12
CA PRO A 192 -6.63 -10.94 9.20
C PRO A 192 -7.22 -10.56 10.56
N ALA A 193 -6.88 -11.33 11.60
CA ALA A 193 -7.33 -11.05 12.97
C ALA A 193 -6.79 -9.72 13.51
N SER A 194 -5.61 -9.30 13.04
CA SER A 194 -5.03 -7.97 13.27
C SER A 194 -3.91 -7.72 12.27
N TYR A 195 -3.35 -6.51 12.28
CA TYR A 195 -2.18 -6.17 11.45
C TYR A 195 -0.94 -7.00 11.80
N ARG A 196 -0.83 -7.51 13.03
CA ARG A 196 0.29 -8.34 13.47
C ARG A 196 0.25 -9.77 12.90
N HIS A 197 -0.92 -10.24 12.50
CA HIS A 197 -1.19 -11.62 12.07
C HIS A 197 -1.28 -11.79 10.55
N MET A 198 -0.60 -10.95 9.79
CA MET A 198 -0.55 -11.03 8.32
C MET A 198 0.88 -10.95 7.82
N HIS A 199 1.16 -11.59 6.68
CA HIS A 199 2.39 -11.38 5.92
C HIS A 199 2.34 -10.07 5.14
N GLY A 200 3.51 -9.59 4.69
CA GLY A 200 3.63 -8.50 3.75
C GLY A 200 4.42 -8.92 2.51
N PHE A 201 4.12 -8.29 1.38
CA PHE A 201 4.77 -8.58 0.10
C PHE A 201 4.97 -7.30 -0.68
N SER A 202 6.09 -7.21 -1.44
CA SER A 202 6.22 -6.15 -2.43
C SER A 202 5.17 -6.27 -3.54
N SER A 203 4.66 -7.48 -3.78
CA SER A 203 3.84 -7.90 -4.92
C SER A 203 4.55 -7.68 -6.26
N HIS A 204 5.09 -6.47 -6.49
CA HIS A 204 5.90 -6.12 -7.65
C HIS A 204 7.25 -6.83 -7.66
N THR A 205 7.79 -6.97 -8.86
CA THR A 205 9.20 -7.24 -9.07
C THR A 205 9.97 -5.93 -9.05
N TYR A 206 11.05 -5.88 -8.28
CA TYR A 206 12.06 -4.82 -8.29
C TYR A 206 13.37 -5.35 -8.86
N SER A 207 14.43 -4.56 -8.86
CA SER A 207 15.77 -5.04 -9.15
C SER A 207 16.75 -4.76 -8.02
N PHE A 208 17.68 -5.68 -7.81
CA PHE A 208 18.91 -5.49 -7.07
C PHE A 208 20.05 -5.21 -8.03
N ILE A 209 20.97 -4.33 -7.62
CA ILE A 209 22.22 -4.04 -8.34
C ILE A 209 23.36 -4.29 -7.37
N ASN A 210 24.25 -5.21 -7.69
CA ASN A 210 25.38 -5.54 -6.82
C ASN A 210 26.61 -4.63 -7.04
N ALA A 211 27.68 -4.89 -6.29
CA ALA A 211 28.93 -4.13 -6.39
C ALA A 211 29.63 -4.29 -7.75
N ALA A 212 29.43 -5.40 -8.45
CA ALA A 212 29.93 -5.65 -9.82
C ALA A 212 29.06 -4.98 -10.89
N ASN A 213 28.03 -4.23 -10.49
CA ASN A 213 27.04 -3.60 -11.36
C ASN A 213 26.22 -4.61 -12.19
N GLU A 214 25.97 -5.78 -11.61
CA GLU A 214 25.09 -6.80 -12.18
C GLU A 214 23.68 -6.63 -11.63
N ARG A 215 22.67 -6.85 -12.50
CA ARG A 215 21.25 -6.77 -12.14
C ARG A 215 20.67 -8.13 -11.83
N PHE A 216 19.84 -8.18 -10.78
CA PHE A 216 18.98 -9.30 -10.40
C PHE A 216 17.55 -8.79 -10.22
N TRP A 217 16.57 -9.56 -10.64
CA TRP A 217 15.16 -9.28 -10.30
C TRP A 217 14.87 -9.79 -8.90
N VAL A 218 14.05 -9.06 -8.15
CA VAL A 218 13.78 -9.39 -6.75
C VAL A 218 12.32 -9.17 -6.38
N LYS A 219 11.76 -10.06 -5.57
CA LYS A 219 10.50 -9.89 -4.84
C LYS A 219 10.76 -9.97 -3.35
N PHE A 220 10.13 -9.07 -2.56
CA PHE A 220 10.28 -9.01 -1.11
C PHE A 220 9.10 -9.67 -0.42
N HIS A 221 9.36 -10.49 0.60
CA HIS A 221 8.39 -11.22 1.40
C HIS A 221 8.65 -10.96 2.89
N PHE A 222 7.69 -10.41 3.59
CA PHE A 222 7.75 -10.16 5.04
C PHE A 222 6.83 -11.16 5.74
N ARG A 223 7.40 -12.15 6.43
CA ARG A 223 6.64 -13.17 7.13
C ARG A 223 6.47 -12.80 8.59
N THR A 224 5.22 -12.66 9.04
CA THR A 224 4.93 -12.40 10.45
C THR A 224 5.45 -13.54 11.33
N GLN A 225 6.09 -13.19 12.44
CA GLN A 225 6.54 -14.15 13.46
C GLN A 225 5.43 -14.48 14.47
N GLN A 226 4.34 -13.71 14.51
CA GLN A 226 3.18 -13.92 15.39
C GLN A 226 2.24 -15.03 14.87
N GLY A 227 2.54 -15.58 13.69
CA GLY A 227 1.69 -16.55 13.00
C GLY A 227 0.47 -15.90 12.31
N ILE A 228 -0.09 -16.64 11.37
CA ILE A 228 -1.31 -16.21 10.67
C ILE A 228 -2.53 -16.54 11.53
N LYS A 229 -3.40 -15.55 11.71
CA LYS A 229 -4.73 -15.70 12.31
C LYS A 229 -5.72 -14.89 11.50
N ASN A 230 -6.89 -15.44 11.24
CA ASN A 230 -7.93 -14.83 10.43
C ASN A 230 -9.25 -14.83 11.21
N LEU A 231 -10.15 -13.94 10.84
CA LEU A 231 -11.52 -13.85 11.34
C LEU A 231 -12.48 -14.43 10.31
N THR A 232 -13.54 -15.04 10.80
CA THR A 232 -14.73 -15.30 10.00
C THR A 232 -15.48 -13.99 9.74
N ASP A 233 -16.34 -13.95 8.71
CA ASP A 233 -17.17 -12.76 8.45
C ASP A 233 -18.07 -12.43 9.66
N ALA A 234 -18.63 -13.43 10.34
CA ALA A 234 -19.48 -13.22 11.51
C ALA A 234 -18.72 -12.60 12.70
N GLU A 235 -17.48 -13.07 12.95
CA GLU A 235 -16.60 -12.47 13.96
C GLU A 235 -16.24 -11.03 13.58
N ALA A 236 -15.89 -10.80 12.33
CA ALA A 236 -15.54 -9.48 11.82
C ALA A 236 -16.70 -8.49 11.92
N GLU A 237 -17.93 -8.89 11.56
CA GLU A 237 -19.15 -8.09 11.74
C GLU A 237 -19.42 -7.76 13.20
N SER A 238 -19.27 -8.74 14.09
CA SER A 238 -19.43 -8.52 15.54
C SER A 238 -18.39 -7.55 16.10
N ILE A 239 -17.14 -7.66 15.65
CA ILE A 239 -16.06 -6.76 16.05
C ILE A 239 -16.30 -5.36 15.48
N ALA A 240 -16.58 -5.23 14.19
CA ALA A 240 -16.83 -3.95 13.53
C ALA A 240 -18.01 -3.18 14.14
N GLY A 241 -19.03 -3.89 14.64
CA GLY A 241 -20.17 -3.31 15.35
C GLY A 241 -19.83 -2.74 16.72
N LYS A 242 -18.76 -3.20 17.36
CA LYS A 242 -18.33 -2.81 18.71
C LYS A 242 -17.10 -1.91 18.72
N ASP A 243 -16.12 -2.22 17.87
CA ASP A 243 -14.83 -1.54 17.78
C ASP A 243 -14.35 -1.50 16.33
N ARG A 244 -14.54 -0.36 15.68
CA ARG A 244 -14.10 -0.13 14.30
C ARG A 244 -12.59 -0.03 14.16
N GLU A 245 -11.90 0.29 15.24
CA GLU A 245 -10.45 0.49 15.35
C GLU A 245 -9.73 -0.74 15.92
N SER A 246 -10.33 -1.93 15.80
CA SER A 246 -9.85 -3.15 16.45
C SER A 246 -8.41 -3.52 16.13
N HIS A 247 -7.97 -3.39 14.86
CA HIS A 247 -6.60 -3.70 14.48
C HIS A 247 -5.62 -2.58 14.89
N GLN A 248 -6.06 -1.32 14.83
CA GLN A 248 -5.28 -0.19 15.31
C GLN A 248 -5.03 -0.31 16.82
N ARG A 249 -6.09 -0.64 17.61
CA ARG A 249 -5.98 -0.87 19.04
C ARG A 249 -5.04 -2.03 19.36
N ASP A 250 -5.21 -3.17 18.70
CA ASP A 250 -4.34 -4.34 18.87
C ASP A 250 -2.85 -4.02 18.66
N LEU A 251 -2.53 -3.27 17.58
CA LEU A 251 -1.16 -2.87 17.32
C LEU A 251 -0.63 -1.90 18.38
N PHE A 252 -1.42 -0.89 18.74
CA PHE A 252 -1.05 0.12 19.71
C PHE A 252 -0.82 -0.51 21.09
N ASP A 253 -1.78 -1.28 21.58
CA ASP A 253 -1.74 -1.90 22.91
C ASP A 253 -0.60 -2.93 23.00
N ALA A 254 -0.34 -3.69 21.94
CA ALA A 254 0.78 -4.63 21.91
C ALA A 254 2.13 -3.92 22.11
N ILE A 255 2.35 -2.80 21.43
CA ILE A 255 3.59 -2.02 21.56
C ILE A 255 3.69 -1.38 22.95
N GLU A 256 2.60 -0.79 23.48
CA GLU A 256 2.60 -0.23 24.84
C GLU A 256 2.89 -1.28 25.92
N ASN A 257 2.45 -2.51 25.72
CA ASN A 257 2.67 -3.62 26.65
C ASN A 257 4.04 -4.30 26.45
N GLY A 258 4.87 -3.87 25.48
CA GLY A 258 6.17 -4.48 25.19
C GLY A 258 6.08 -5.78 24.40
N ASP A 259 4.92 -6.15 23.88
CA ASP A 259 4.72 -7.29 22.96
C ASP A 259 4.97 -6.83 21.52
N TYR A 260 6.24 -6.58 21.22
CA TYR A 260 6.66 -5.98 19.97
C TYR A 260 6.47 -6.93 18.78
N PRO A 261 5.61 -6.57 17.80
CA PRO A 261 5.40 -7.43 16.64
C PRO A 261 6.61 -7.41 15.69
N LYS A 262 6.92 -8.61 15.14
CA LYS A 262 8.09 -8.85 14.30
C LYS A 262 7.73 -9.51 12.97
N TRP A 263 8.53 -9.21 11.95
CA TRP A 263 8.48 -9.89 10.65
C TRP A 263 9.88 -10.21 10.16
N THR A 264 10.04 -11.38 9.60
CA THR A 264 11.27 -11.78 8.91
C THR A 264 11.17 -11.41 7.44
N LEU A 265 12.16 -10.68 6.92
CA LEU A 265 12.31 -10.37 5.51
C LEU A 265 13.00 -11.53 4.78
N PHE A 266 12.34 -12.02 3.75
CA PHE A 266 12.92 -12.90 2.73
C PHE A 266 12.88 -12.23 1.38
N VAL A 267 13.76 -12.63 0.48
CA VAL A 267 13.73 -12.26 -0.93
C VAL A 267 13.71 -13.49 -1.83
N GLN A 268 13.04 -13.38 -2.97
CA GLN A 268 13.26 -14.26 -4.11
C GLN A 268 14.13 -13.50 -5.10
N VAL A 269 15.18 -14.12 -5.60
CA VAL A 269 16.13 -13.49 -6.53
C VAL A 269 16.19 -14.30 -7.82
N MET A 270 15.99 -13.63 -8.94
CA MET A 270 16.04 -14.18 -10.29
C MET A 270 17.19 -13.49 -11.07
N PRO A 271 18.15 -14.22 -11.63
CA PRO A 271 19.14 -13.64 -12.54
C PRO A 271 18.49 -12.89 -13.70
N GLU A 272 19.06 -11.76 -14.13
CA GLU A 272 18.45 -10.90 -15.17
C GLU A 272 18.06 -11.68 -16.42
N GLN A 273 18.94 -12.58 -16.90
CA GLN A 273 18.74 -13.36 -18.12
C GLN A 273 17.67 -14.47 -17.99
N ASP A 274 17.22 -14.80 -16.79
CA ASP A 274 16.21 -15.85 -16.61
C ASP A 274 14.78 -15.34 -16.83
N ALA A 275 14.59 -14.03 -16.80
CA ALA A 275 13.29 -13.41 -17.05
C ALA A 275 12.68 -13.78 -18.42
N GLU A 276 13.52 -14.05 -19.42
CA GLU A 276 13.09 -14.46 -20.76
C GLU A 276 12.87 -15.98 -20.91
N LYS A 277 13.21 -16.77 -19.87
CA LYS A 277 13.18 -18.24 -19.92
C LYS A 277 12.04 -18.87 -19.13
N VAL A 278 11.47 -18.16 -18.18
CA VAL A 278 10.39 -18.67 -17.33
C VAL A 278 9.07 -18.76 -18.12
N PRO A 279 8.20 -19.75 -17.83
CA PRO A 279 6.96 -19.98 -18.58
C PRO A 279 5.82 -19.01 -18.19
N TYR A 280 6.09 -18.00 -17.39
CA TYR A 280 5.17 -16.95 -16.96
C TYR A 280 5.83 -15.58 -17.09
N HIS A 281 5.05 -14.54 -17.23
CA HIS A 281 5.57 -13.17 -17.28
C HIS A 281 6.06 -12.72 -15.89
N PRO A 282 7.40 -12.60 -15.65
CA PRO A 282 7.95 -12.38 -14.31
C PRO A 282 7.69 -10.98 -13.75
N PHE A 283 7.24 -10.05 -14.59
CA PHE A 283 6.89 -8.67 -14.24
C PHE A 283 5.37 -8.44 -14.20
N ASP A 284 4.57 -9.51 -14.31
CA ASP A 284 3.13 -9.45 -14.18
C ASP A 284 2.74 -9.48 -12.69
N LEU A 285 2.06 -8.43 -12.23
CA LEU A 285 1.64 -8.29 -10.83
C LEU A 285 0.58 -9.31 -10.40
N THR A 286 -0.06 -10.00 -11.34
CA THR A 286 -1.03 -11.06 -11.04
C THR A 286 -0.38 -12.44 -10.84
N LYS A 287 0.94 -12.53 -11.02
CA LYS A 287 1.72 -13.77 -10.96
C LYS A 287 2.69 -13.80 -9.76
N VAL A 288 2.88 -14.99 -9.22
CA VAL A 288 3.94 -15.31 -8.26
C VAL A 288 5.08 -16.04 -8.97
N TRP A 289 6.27 -16.00 -8.36
CA TRP A 289 7.35 -16.91 -8.74
C TRP A 289 7.27 -18.16 -7.85
N PRO A 290 7.22 -19.37 -8.40
CA PRO A 290 7.20 -20.58 -7.59
C PRO A 290 8.43 -20.67 -6.70
N HIS A 291 8.24 -21.03 -5.43
CA HIS A 291 9.37 -21.16 -4.47
C HIS A 291 10.30 -22.32 -4.83
N GLY A 292 9.82 -23.30 -5.63
CA GLY A 292 10.66 -24.38 -6.16
C GLY A 292 11.68 -23.89 -7.18
N ASP A 293 11.33 -22.85 -7.96
CA ASP A 293 12.21 -22.27 -8.98
C ASP A 293 13.13 -21.20 -8.39
N TYR A 294 12.55 -20.33 -7.55
CA TYR A 294 13.26 -19.25 -6.87
C TYR A 294 12.95 -19.29 -5.37
N PRO A 295 13.77 -20.03 -4.58
CA PRO A 295 13.54 -20.20 -3.15
C PRO A 295 13.69 -18.89 -2.38
N LEU A 296 13.06 -18.85 -1.21
CA LEU A 296 13.18 -17.72 -0.29
C LEU A 296 14.56 -17.70 0.36
N ILE A 297 15.22 -16.55 0.29
CA ILE A 297 16.51 -16.25 0.92
C ILE A 297 16.22 -15.30 2.09
N GLU A 298 16.60 -15.68 3.29
CA GLU A 298 16.44 -14.83 4.47
C GLU A 298 17.43 -13.66 4.44
N VAL A 299 16.97 -12.48 4.86
CA VAL A 299 17.74 -11.23 4.82
C VAL A 299 17.88 -10.62 6.22
N GLY A 300 16.77 -10.53 6.95
CA GLY A 300 16.75 -9.85 8.23
C GLY A 300 15.38 -9.84 8.85
N GLU A 301 15.23 -9.09 9.92
CA GLU A 301 13.94 -8.94 10.60
C GLU A 301 13.68 -7.48 10.97
N PHE A 302 12.41 -7.11 11.08
CA PHE A 302 12.06 -5.85 11.72
C PHE A 302 11.11 -6.07 12.88
N GLU A 303 11.24 -5.18 13.86
CA GLU A 303 10.43 -5.11 15.07
C GLU A 303 9.79 -3.73 15.14
N LEU A 304 8.51 -3.64 15.44
CA LEU A 304 7.81 -2.39 15.73
C LEU A 304 7.73 -2.22 17.24
N ASN A 305 8.40 -1.20 17.77
CA ASN A 305 8.65 -1.04 19.21
C ASN A 305 8.35 0.36 19.75
N ARG A 306 7.78 1.25 18.92
CA ARG A 306 7.42 2.60 19.35
C ARG A 306 6.14 3.09 18.64
N ASN A 307 5.15 3.45 19.41
CA ASN A 307 3.94 4.08 18.89
C ASN A 307 4.20 5.52 18.44
N PRO A 308 3.42 6.07 17.49
CA PRO A 308 3.44 7.48 17.19
C PRO A 308 2.99 8.30 18.41
N GLU A 309 3.65 9.43 18.65
CA GLU A 309 3.23 10.38 19.70
C GLU A 309 1.99 11.19 19.27
N ASN A 310 1.85 11.43 17.97
CA ASN A 310 0.71 12.13 17.41
C ASN A 310 0.27 11.46 16.10
N PHE A 311 -0.96 10.97 16.07
CA PHE A 311 -1.51 10.25 14.92
C PHE A 311 -1.51 11.09 13.64
N PHE A 312 -1.91 12.38 13.73
CA PHE A 312 -1.95 13.24 12.56
C PHE A 312 -0.55 13.50 12.02
N LEU A 313 0.40 13.85 12.90
CA LEU A 313 1.77 14.17 12.52
C LEU A 313 2.48 12.97 11.88
N ASP A 314 2.41 11.80 12.51
CA ASP A 314 3.23 10.64 12.14
C ASP A 314 2.52 9.67 11.20
N VAL A 315 1.20 9.49 11.35
CA VAL A 315 0.44 8.48 10.58
C VAL A 315 -0.36 9.12 9.45
N GLU A 316 -1.16 10.16 9.74
CA GLU A 316 -2.00 10.79 8.71
C GLU A 316 -1.15 11.52 7.66
N GLN A 317 -0.09 12.20 8.07
CA GLN A 317 0.82 12.91 7.17
C GLN A 317 1.95 12.03 6.60
N SER A 318 2.05 10.75 6.98
CA SER A 318 3.04 9.87 6.37
C SER A 318 2.78 9.70 4.87
N ALA A 319 3.85 9.81 4.10
CA ALA A 319 3.86 9.71 2.65
C ALA A 319 4.82 8.61 2.21
N PHE A 320 4.30 7.67 1.41
CA PHE A 320 5.09 6.59 0.83
C PHE A 320 5.08 6.72 -0.68
N ALA A 321 6.18 6.38 -1.33
CA ALA A 321 6.27 6.32 -2.78
C ALA A 321 7.21 5.19 -3.23
N PRO A 322 6.78 4.28 -4.13
CA PRO A 322 7.66 3.27 -4.70
C PRO A 322 8.88 3.82 -5.43
N SER A 323 8.88 5.12 -5.76
CA SER A 323 10.01 5.85 -6.34
C SER A 323 11.08 6.24 -5.32
N ASN A 324 10.83 6.12 -4.02
CA ASN A 324 11.85 6.31 -3.00
C ASN A 324 12.72 5.04 -2.94
N LEU A 325 13.77 5.04 -3.73
CA LEU A 325 14.73 3.95 -3.90
C LEU A 325 16.12 4.45 -3.52
N VAL A 326 17.00 3.52 -3.15
CA VAL A 326 18.39 3.81 -2.79
C VAL A 326 19.35 3.04 -3.71
N PRO A 327 20.62 3.45 -3.86
CA PRO A 327 21.58 2.72 -4.67
C PRO A 327 21.60 1.22 -4.35
N GLY A 328 21.51 0.38 -5.37
CA GLY A 328 21.45 -1.09 -5.22
C GLY A 328 20.04 -1.67 -5.16
N ILE A 329 18.99 -0.83 -5.06
CA ILE A 329 17.60 -1.21 -5.22
C ILE A 329 16.97 -0.32 -6.29
N SER A 330 16.40 -0.92 -7.34
CA SER A 330 15.84 -0.16 -8.45
C SER A 330 14.50 -0.73 -8.93
N ALA A 331 13.85 -0.03 -9.84
CA ALA A 331 12.62 -0.48 -10.46
C ALA A 331 12.85 -1.62 -11.46
N SER A 332 11.78 -2.21 -11.94
CA SER A 332 11.75 -3.23 -12.99
C SER A 332 10.80 -2.82 -14.13
N PRO A 333 10.72 -3.60 -15.23
CA PRO A 333 9.75 -3.39 -16.30
C PRO A 333 8.28 -3.66 -15.93
N ASP A 334 7.96 -4.02 -14.69
CA ASP A 334 6.59 -4.17 -14.21
C ASP A 334 5.76 -2.92 -14.52
N ARG A 335 4.75 -3.04 -15.40
CA ARG A 335 3.93 -1.90 -15.87
C ARG A 335 3.21 -1.21 -14.70
N MET A 336 2.72 -1.99 -13.74
CA MET A 336 2.05 -1.45 -12.56
C MET A 336 3.01 -0.67 -11.67
N LEU A 337 4.25 -1.18 -11.48
CA LEU A 337 5.29 -0.46 -10.74
C LEU A 337 5.65 0.84 -11.44
N GLN A 338 5.90 0.81 -12.75
CA GLN A 338 6.27 1.99 -13.53
C GLN A 338 5.24 3.14 -13.39
N ALA A 339 3.96 2.83 -13.44
CA ALA A 339 2.91 3.83 -13.20
C ALA A 339 2.92 4.36 -11.76
N ARG A 340 3.24 3.54 -10.76
CA ARG A 340 3.30 3.91 -9.35
C ARG A 340 4.50 4.82 -9.02
N LEU A 341 5.59 4.78 -9.80
CA LEU A 341 6.76 5.63 -9.59
C LEU A 341 6.41 7.14 -9.65
N PHE A 342 5.48 7.53 -10.51
CA PHE A 342 5.01 8.92 -10.59
C PHE A 342 3.78 9.19 -9.71
N ASN A 343 2.77 8.32 -9.77
CA ASN A 343 1.44 8.59 -9.23
C ASN A 343 1.42 8.85 -7.71
N TYR A 344 2.26 8.15 -6.94
CA TYR A 344 2.29 8.30 -5.48
C TYR A 344 2.82 9.68 -5.07
N ALA A 345 3.94 10.12 -5.63
CA ALA A 345 4.51 11.43 -5.32
C ALA A 345 3.56 12.57 -5.74
N ASP A 346 2.87 12.43 -6.88
CA ASP A 346 1.85 13.38 -7.34
C ASP A 346 0.68 13.48 -6.35
N ALA A 347 0.13 12.34 -5.93
CA ALA A 347 -0.94 12.29 -4.94
C ALA A 347 -0.56 12.92 -3.60
N GLN A 348 0.69 12.73 -3.15
CA GLN A 348 1.17 13.33 -1.90
C GLN A 348 1.33 14.85 -2.01
N ARG A 349 1.78 15.37 -3.16
CA ARG A 349 1.82 16.83 -3.40
C ARG A 349 0.43 17.46 -3.33
N TYR A 350 -0.58 16.79 -3.90
CA TYR A 350 -1.97 17.24 -3.78
C TYR A 350 -2.46 17.21 -2.32
N ARG A 351 -2.18 16.14 -1.59
CA ARG A 351 -2.72 15.91 -0.25
C ARG A 351 -2.02 16.72 0.84
N LEU A 352 -0.69 16.89 0.77
CA LEU A 352 0.17 17.42 1.83
C LEU A 352 0.94 18.68 1.43
N GLY A 353 0.94 19.05 0.14
CA GLY A 353 1.72 20.16 -0.38
C GLY A 353 3.07 19.73 -0.98
N VAL A 354 3.66 20.65 -1.76
CA VAL A 354 4.86 20.37 -2.57
C VAL A 354 6.10 19.99 -1.75
N ASN A 355 6.20 20.49 -0.52
CA ASN A 355 7.33 20.25 0.39
C ASN A 355 7.02 19.19 1.47
N TYR A 356 6.12 18.23 1.20
CA TYR A 356 5.73 17.18 2.15
C TYR A 356 6.91 16.32 2.65
N GLN A 357 8.00 16.26 1.92
CA GLN A 357 9.24 15.57 2.34
C GLN A 357 9.93 16.23 3.54
N GLN A 358 9.54 17.47 3.93
CA GLN A 358 10.05 18.14 5.13
C GLN A 358 9.27 17.78 6.41
N ILE A 359 8.10 17.14 6.28
CA ILE A 359 7.36 16.62 7.43
C ILE A 359 8.22 15.55 8.11
N PRO A 360 8.41 15.57 9.44
CA PRO A 360 9.40 14.74 10.13
C PRO A 360 9.36 13.26 9.81
N VAL A 361 8.15 12.65 9.72
CA VAL A 361 7.97 11.23 9.37
C VAL A 361 8.38 10.93 7.92
N ASN A 362 8.39 11.92 7.04
CA ASN A 362 8.75 11.78 5.62
C ASN A 362 10.20 12.19 5.35
N ALA A 363 10.80 12.96 6.24
CA ALA A 363 12.14 13.50 6.04
C ALA A 363 13.22 12.41 6.05
N ALA A 364 14.18 12.52 5.13
CA ALA A 364 15.37 11.68 5.16
C ALA A 364 16.22 11.98 6.39
N ARG A 365 16.90 10.97 6.94
CA ARG A 365 17.84 11.11 8.06
C ARG A 365 19.24 11.44 7.58
N CYS A 366 19.54 11.23 6.29
CA CYS A 366 20.78 11.66 5.67
C CYS A 366 20.69 13.11 5.19
N PRO A 367 21.83 13.80 4.96
CA PRO A 367 21.83 15.12 4.35
C PRO A 367 21.17 15.12 2.96
N VAL A 368 20.29 16.09 2.72
CA VAL A 368 19.63 16.28 1.43
C VAL A 368 20.20 17.51 0.75
N HIS A 369 20.71 17.35 -0.47
CA HIS A 369 21.20 18.43 -1.30
C HIS A 369 20.45 18.40 -2.64
N SER A 370 19.75 19.46 -2.96
CA SER A 370 18.91 19.55 -4.15
C SER A 370 18.91 20.96 -4.74
N ASN A 371 18.69 21.05 -6.03
CA ASN A 371 18.42 22.33 -6.71
C ASN A 371 16.94 22.74 -6.64
N HIS A 372 16.07 21.91 -6.04
CA HIS A 372 14.68 22.26 -5.80
C HIS A 372 14.57 23.34 -4.73
N ARG A 373 13.81 24.38 -5.00
CA ARG A 373 13.62 25.57 -4.17
C ARG A 373 12.16 25.89 -4.04
N ASP A 374 11.87 26.73 -3.07
CA ASP A 374 10.61 27.42 -2.91
C ASP A 374 9.40 26.49 -2.74
N GLY A 375 8.25 26.99 -3.04
CA GLY A 375 6.98 26.27 -2.94
C GLY A 375 6.35 26.37 -1.55
N GLN A 376 5.05 26.09 -1.50
CA GLN A 376 4.25 26.16 -0.29
C GLN A 376 4.80 25.25 0.82
N GLY A 377 4.84 25.76 2.05
CA GLY A 377 5.26 25.02 3.22
C GLY A 377 6.76 24.79 3.30
N ARG A 378 7.59 25.54 2.57
CA ARG A 378 9.05 25.52 2.71
C ARG A 378 9.47 26.13 4.04
N ILE A 379 10.09 25.34 4.91
CA ILE A 379 10.45 25.73 6.29
C ILE A 379 11.94 25.55 6.63
N ASP A 380 12.72 24.92 5.75
CA ASP A 380 14.16 24.86 5.86
C ASP A 380 14.80 26.17 5.36
N ALA A 381 16.08 26.30 5.44
CA ALA A 381 16.78 27.50 4.96
C ALA A 381 16.73 27.71 3.44
N ASN A 382 16.01 26.88 2.69
CA ASN A 382 15.88 26.91 1.22
C ASN A 382 17.25 26.99 0.50
N TYR A 383 18.29 26.41 1.12
CA TYR A 383 19.70 26.46 0.74
C TYR A 383 20.29 27.87 0.60
N GLY A 384 19.69 28.88 1.28
CA GLY A 384 20.18 30.26 1.30
C GLY A 384 20.24 30.90 -0.08
N GLY A 385 21.29 31.67 -0.33
CA GLY A 385 21.52 32.35 -1.61
C GLY A 385 22.30 31.56 -2.64
N LEU A 386 22.43 30.24 -2.50
CA LEU A 386 23.17 29.39 -3.44
C LEU A 386 22.44 29.31 -4.80
N PRO A 387 23.15 29.13 -5.93
CA PRO A 387 22.53 28.90 -7.22
C PRO A 387 21.51 27.76 -7.20
N HIS A 388 20.40 27.93 -7.91
CA HIS A 388 19.30 26.93 -7.99
C HIS A 388 19.14 26.35 -9.41
N TYR A 389 20.15 26.48 -10.25
CA TYR A 389 20.19 26.04 -11.65
C TYR A 389 21.47 25.28 -11.93
N GLU A 390 21.38 24.34 -12.85
CA GLU A 390 22.50 23.59 -13.42
C GLU A 390 22.44 23.66 -14.97
N PRO A 391 23.61 23.75 -15.65
CA PRO A 391 24.95 23.88 -15.08
C PRO A 391 25.20 25.26 -14.50
N ASN A 392 26.09 25.36 -13.49
CA ASN A 392 26.58 26.62 -12.96
C ASN A 392 28.11 26.58 -12.73
N SER A 393 28.70 27.76 -12.52
CA SER A 393 30.15 27.90 -12.34
C SER A 393 30.60 27.87 -10.88
N PHE A 394 29.71 27.57 -9.93
CA PHE A 394 29.96 27.71 -8.48
C PHE A 394 30.25 26.40 -7.78
N ASN A 395 30.22 25.27 -8.48
CA ASN A 395 30.69 23.96 -8.05
C ASN A 395 30.04 23.48 -6.74
N GLN A 396 28.72 23.61 -6.65
CA GLN A 396 27.95 23.46 -5.41
C GLN A 396 27.64 22.02 -5.07
N TRP A 397 26.95 21.29 -5.98
CA TRP A 397 26.60 19.89 -5.83
C TRP A 397 27.28 19.09 -6.95
N GLN A 398 27.76 17.90 -6.61
CA GLN A 398 28.40 17.02 -7.58
C GLN A 398 27.55 15.78 -7.81
N GLU A 399 27.44 15.38 -9.08
CA GLU A 399 26.87 14.09 -9.45
C GLU A 399 27.71 12.94 -8.85
N GLN A 400 27.07 11.79 -8.68
CA GLN A 400 27.67 10.59 -8.10
C GLN A 400 27.66 9.43 -9.10
N PRO A 401 28.47 9.48 -10.18
CA PRO A 401 28.44 8.51 -11.28
C PRO A 401 28.81 7.09 -10.86
N GLN A 402 29.42 6.87 -9.70
CA GLN A 402 29.67 5.55 -9.12
C GLN A 402 28.41 4.76 -8.82
N TYR A 403 27.26 5.43 -8.71
CA TYR A 403 25.96 4.78 -8.50
C TYR A 403 25.19 4.51 -9.79
N ARG A 404 25.79 4.77 -10.97
CA ARG A 404 25.15 4.47 -12.25
C ARG A 404 24.82 2.98 -12.33
N GLU A 405 23.56 2.69 -12.64
CA GLU A 405 23.06 1.33 -12.83
C GLU A 405 23.44 0.79 -14.22
N PRO A 406 23.46 -0.54 -14.38
CA PRO A 406 23.60 -1.12 -15.70
C PRO A 406 22.41 -0.70 -16.58
N PRO A 407 22.60 -0.46 -17.89
CA PRO A 407 21.50 -0.12 -18.78
C PRO A 407 20.40 -1.17 -18.75
N LEU A 408 19.15 -0.73 -18.67
CA LEU A 408 18.00 -1.62 -18.84
C LEU A 408 17.90 -2.01 -20.32
N LYS A 409 17.95 -3.31 -20.62
CA LYS A 409 17.75 -3.82 -21.97
C LYS A 409 16.27 -3.72 -22.33
N ILE A 410 15.96 -2.98 -23.38
CA ILE A 410 14.60 -2.79 -23.89
C ILE A 410 14.56 -3.28 -25.33
N ASN A 411 13.65 -4.22 -25.62
CA ASN A 411 13.41 -4.78 -26.94
C ASN A 411 11.98 -4.50 -27.40
N GLY A 412 11.76 -4.45 -28.71
CA GLY A 412 10.43 -4.29 -29.31
C GLY A 412 10.04 -2.86 -29.64
N ASN A 413 8.96 -2.73 -30.39
CA ASN A 413 8.38 -1.46 -30.81
C ASN A 413 7.46 -0.90 -29.74
N ALA A 414 7.33 0.42 -29.68
CA ALA A 414 6.34 1.07 -28.82
C ALA A 414 4.94 0.98 -29.46
N ASP A 415 4.01 0.29 -28.81
CA ASP A 415 2.61 0.14 -29.22
C ASP A 415 1.73 -0.17 -27.99
N PHE A 416 0.41 -0.30 -28.21
CA PHE A 416 -0.57 -0.75 -27.19
C PHE A 416 -0.56 -2.27 -27.06
N TRP A 417 0.55 -2.84 -26.64
CA TRP A 417 0.72 -4.29 -26.50
C TRP A 417 -0.16 -4.87 -25.39
N ASP A 418 -0.90 -5.94 -25.75
CA ASP A 418 -1.70 -6.70 -24.79
C ASP A 418 -0.83 -7.74 -24.08
N TYR A 419 -0.94 -7.89 -22.78
CA TYR A 419 -0.28 -8.96 -22.03
C TYR A 419 -0.63 -10.37 -22.53
N ARG A 420 -1.82 -10.55 -23.10
CA ARG A 420 -2.26 -11.82 -23.66
C ARG A 420 -1.42 -12.30 -24.84
N GLU A 421 -0.71 -11.43 -25.50
CA GLU A 421 0.23 -11.81 -26.57
C GLU A 421 1.47 -12.52 -26.02
N ASP A 422 1.82 -12.28 -24.76
CA ASP A 422 2.97 -12.89 -24.08
C ASP A 422 2.54 -13.99 -23.09
N ASP A 423 1.60 -13.68 -22.21
CA ASP A 423 1.09 -14.59 -21.18
C ASP A 423 -0.45 -14.63 -21.18
N HIS A 424 -1.03 -15.68 -21.78
CA HIS A 424 -2.47 -15.91 -21.88
C HIS A 424 -3.01 -16.81 -20.76
N ASP A 425 -2.20 -17.23 -19.83
CA ASP A 425 -2.60 -18.08 -18.71
C ASP A 425 -3.10 -17.27 -17.52
N TYR A 426 -4.38 -17.32 -17.24
CA TYR A 426 -5.05 -16.68 -16.11
C TYR A 426 -5.36 -17.64 -14.95
N PHE A 427 -5.30 -18.96 -15.19
CA PHE A 427 -5.94 -19.95 -14.33
C PHE A 427 -4.99 -20.93 -13.68
N SER A 428 -3.79 -21.17 -14.21
CA SER A 428 -2.86 -22.16 -13.65
C SER A 428 -2.43 -21.82 -12.22
N GLN A 429 -2.12 -20.56 -11.93
CA GLN A 429 -1.69 -20.18 -10.58
C GLN A 429 -2.82 -20.13 -9.55
N PRO A 430 -4.01 -19.54 -9.83
CA PRO A 430 -5.13 -19.69 -8.90
C PRO A 430 -5.62 -21.14 -8.75
N ARG A 431 -5.48 -22.02 -9.78
CA ARG A 431 -5.71 -23.45 -9.66
C ARG A 431 -4.76 -24.08 -8.64
N ALA A 432 -3.47 -23.83 -8.78
CA ALA A 432 -2.48 -24.34 -7.84
C ALA A 432 -2.75 -23.85 -6.40
N LEU A 433 -3.17 -22.62 -6.23
CA LEU A 433 -3.60 -22.09 -4.94
C LEU A 433 -4.82 -22.81 -4.39
N PHE A 434 -5.84 -23.06 -5.23
CA PHE A 434 -7.06 -23.76 -4.84
C PHE A 434 -6.78 -25.22 -4.43
N GLU A 435 -5.90 -25.91 -5.15
CA GLU A 435 -5.48 -27.28 -4.86
C GLU A 435 -4.67 -27.42 -3.56
N LEU A 436 -4.00 -26.35 -3.11
CA LEU A 436 -3.30 -26.31 -1.81
C LEU A 436 -4.27 -26.13 -0.62
N MET A 437 -5.50 -25.71 -0.85
CA MET A 437 -6.49 -25.49 0.22
C MET A 437 -7.04 -26.84 0.72
N THR A 438 -7.25 -26.93 2.05
CA THR A 438 -7.99 -28.06 2.61
C THR A 438 -9.47 -27.98 2.17
N PRO A 439 -10.23 -29.09 2.22
CA PRO A 439 -11.67 -29.08 1.92
C PRO A 439 -12.45 -28.03 2.72
N GLU A 440 -12.08 -27.81 3.98
CA GLU A 440 -12.69 -26.81 4.86
C GLU A 440 -12.39 -25.39 4.36
N GLN A 441 -11.16 -25.12 3.95
CA GLN A 441 -10.76 -23.83 3.37
C GLN A 441 -11.43 -23.57 2.03
N GLN A 442 -11.60 -24.60 1.20
CA GLN A 442 -12.36 -24.50 -0.05
C GLN A 442 -13.84 -24.17 0.23
N GLN A 443 -14.46 -24.82 1.23
CA GLN A 443 -15.84 -24.49 1.61
C GLN A 443 -15.97 -23.05 2.11
N VAL A 444 -15.05 -22.59 2.93
CA VAL A 444 -15.00 -21.19 3.40
C VAL A 444 -14.87 -20.22 2.21
N LEU A 445 -14.03 -20.54 1.21
CA LEU A 445 -13.90 -19.76 -0.02
C LEU A 445 -15.24 -19.66 -0.77
N PHE A 446 -15.98 -20.75 -0.92
CA PHE A 446 -17.28 -20.77 -1.59
C PHE A 446 -18.33 -19.93 -0.86
N ASP A 447 -18.43 -20.11 0.45
CA ASP A 447 -19.41 -19.41 1.30
C ASP A 447 -19.14 -17.90 1.35
N ASN A 448 -17.87 -17.51 1.50
CA ASN A 448 -17.47 -16.12 1.49
C ASN A 448 -17.71 -15.46 0.13
N THR A 449 -17.45 -16.17 -0.96
CA THR A 449 -17.72 -15.70 -2.33
C THR A 449 -19.22 -15.46 -2.52
N ALA A 450 -20.06 -16.43 -2.16
CA ALA A 450 -21.51 -16.30 -2.27
C ALA A 450 -22.06 -15.12 -1.44
N ARG A 451 -21.59 -14.97 -0.22
CA ARG A 451 -21.97 -13.85 0.65
C ARG A 451 -21.53 -12.49 0.07
N ALA A 452 -20.30 -12.40 -0.40
CA ALA A 452 -19.75 -11.16 -0.96
C ALA A 452 -20.43 -10.77 -2.29
N MET A 453 -20.88 -11.73 -3.08
CA MET A 453 -21.65 -11.47 -4.30
C MET A 453 -23.07 -10.97 -4.00
N GLY A 454 -23.67 -11.43 -2.90
CA GLY A 454 -24.95 -10.93 -2.39
C GLY A 454 -26.01 -10.74 -3.48
N ASP A 455 -26.45 -9.50 -3.67
CA ASP A 455 -27.47 -9.06 -4.64
C ASP A 455 -26.90 -8.68 -6.02
N ALA A 456 -25.65 -9.03 -6.34
CA ALA A 456 -25.13 -8.85 -7.69
C ALA A 456 -26.02 -9.55 -8.72
N LEU A 457 -26.11 -8.96 -9.92
CA LEU A 457 -26.98 -9.48 -10.98
C LEU A 457 -26.56 -10.90 -11.41
N ASP A 458 -27.52 -11.75 -11.74
CA ASP A 458 -27.29 -13.17 -11.99
C ASP A 458 -26.32 -13.44 -13.16
N PHE A 459 -26.33 -12.64 -14.22
CA PHE A 459 -25.39 -12.82 -15.33
C PHE A 459 -23.92 -12.59 -14.88
N ILE A 460 -23.67 -11.76 -13.84
CA ILE A 460 -22.35 -11.54 -13.24
C ILE A 460 -21.96 -12.76 -12.39
N LYS A 461 -22.90 -13.30 -11.60
CA LYS A 461 -22.70 -14.54 -10.84
C LYS A 461 -22.35 -15.71 -11.77
N TYR A 462 -23.08 -15.85 -12.87
CA TYR A 462 -22.80 -16.87 -13.90
C TYR A 462 -21.41 -16.67 -14.54
N ARG A 463 -21.01 -15.43 -14.81
CA ARG A 463 -19.67 -15.14 -15.34
C ARG A 463 -18.59 -15.56 -14.34
N HIS A 464 -18.78 -15.27 -13.06
CA HIS A 464 -17.85 -15.72 -12.01
C HIS A 464 -17.75 -17.23 -11.91
N ILE A 465 -18.90 -17.94 -11.92
CA ILE A 465 -18.94 -19.40 -11.93
C ILE A 465 -18.15 -19.96 -13.12
N ARG A 466 -18.30 -19.38 -14.33
CA ARG A 466 -17.52 -19.79 -15.51
C ARG A 466 -16.02 -19.60 -15.32
N ASN A 467 -15.58 -18.46 -14.77
CA ASN A 467 -14.18 -18.19 -14.50
C ASN A 467 -13.61 -19.19 -13.46
N CYS A 468 -14.33 -19.44 -12.37
CA CYS A 468 -13.94 -20.44 -11.36
C CYS A 468 -13.89 -21.85 -11.95
N HIS A 469 -14.84 -22.21 -12.81
CA HIS A 469 -14.89 -23.54 -13.44
C HIS A 469 -13.76 -23.75 -14.46
N ALA A 470 -13.40 -22.70 -15.20
CA ALA A 470 -12.23 -22.72 -16.09
C ALA A 470 -10.92 -22.85 -15.31
N CYS A 471 -10.86 -22.27 -14.10
CA CYS A 471 -9.75 -22.45 -13.18
C CYS A 471 -9.68 -23.90 -12.69
N HIS A 472 -10.73 -24.40 -12.03
CA HIS A 472 -10.84 -25.78 -11.57
C HIS A 472 -12.33 -26.20 -11.51
N PRO A 473 -12.74 -27.41 -12.03
CA PRO A 473 -14.14 -27.82 -12.00
C PRO A 473 -14.77 -27.74 -10.62
N ALA A 474 -14.14 -28.30 -9.59
CA ALA A 474 -14.67 -28.26 -8.22
C ALA A 474 -14.77 -26.84 -7.64
N TYR A 475 -13.94 -25.90 -8.09
CA TYR A 475 -14.06 -24.49 -7.69
C TYR A 475 -15.35 -23.87 -8.26
N GLY A 476 -15.59 -24.06 -9.55
CA GLY A 476 -16.84 -23.60 -10.18
C GLY A 476 -18.09 -24.25 -9.61
N GLU A 477 -18.08 -25.56 -9.39
CA GLU A 477 -19.20 -26.31 -8.79
C GLU A 477 -19.48 -25.87 -7.35
N GLY A 478 -18.43 -25.66 -6.54
CA GLY A 478 -18.55 -25.20 -5.16
C GLY A 478 -19.16 -23.81 -5.05
N VAL A 479 -18.68 -22.85 -5.87
CA VAL A 479 -19.23 -21.48 -5.92
C VAL A 479 -20.68 -21.50 -6.44
N ALA A 480 -20.97 -22.27 -7.49
CA ALA A 480 -22.33 -22.39 -8.03
C ALA A 480 -23.30 -22.92 -6.97
N LYS A 481 -22.92 -24.00 -6.27
CA LYS A 481 -23.71 -24.57 -5.17
C LYS A 481 -23.97 -23.57 -4.05
N ALA A 482 -22.93 -22.83 -3.63
CA ALA A 482 -23.07 -21.83 -2.57
C ALA A 482 -23.97 -20.65 -2.96
N LEU A 483 -24.06 -20.33 -4.26
CA LEU A 483 -24.97 -19.33 -4.82
C LEU A 483 -26.39 -19.87 -5.09
N GLY A 484 -26.65 -21.17 -4.90
CA GLY A 484 -27.90 -21.80 -5.28
C GLY A 484 -28.12 -21.94 -6.80
N MET A 485 -27.01 -21.97 -7.56
CA MET A 485 -26.97 -22.05 -9.03
C MET A 485 -26.27 -23.32 -9.50
N THR A 486 -26.20 -23.55 -10.81
CA THR A 486 -25.46 -24.66 -11.40
C THR A 486 -24.45 -24.17 -12.45
N VAL A 487 -23.38 -24.94 -12.67
CA VAL A 487 -22.43 -24.69 -13.75
C VAL A 487 -23.13 -24.81 -15.13
N ALA A 488 -24.10 -25.70 -15.26
CA ALA A 488 -24.87 -25.86 -16.52
C ALA A 488 -25.64 -24.58 -16.86
N ASP A 489 -26.33 -23.98 -15.88
CA ASP A 489 -27.04 -22.71 -16.06
C ASP A 489 -26.06 -21.58 -16.43
N ALA A 490 -24.92 -21.56 -15.77
CA ALA A 490 -23.88 -20.56 -16.04
C ALA A 490 -23.30 -20.68 -17.47
N GLN A 491 -23.14 -21.89 -17.98
CA GLN A 491 -22.72 -22.13 -19.38
C GLN A 491 -23.81 -21.73 -20.38
N ALA A 492 -25.06 -22.11 -20.14
CA ALA A 492 -26.19 -21.73 -20.98
C ALA A 492 -26.40 -20.20 -21.04
N ALA A 493 -26.21 -19.51 -19.91
CA ALA A 493 -26.35 -18.06 -19.82
C ALA A 493 -25.22 -17.26 -20.53
N ARG A 494 -24.18 -17.92 -21.07
CA ARG A 494 -23.12 -17.25 -21.82
C ARG A 494 -23.65 -16.46 -23.03
N GLU A 495 -24.61 -17.02 -23.74
CA GLU A 495 -25.20 -16.39 -24.94
C GLU A 495 -26.00 -15.12 -24.61
N THR A 496 -26.47 -14.98 -23.39
CA THR A 496 -27.26 -13.84 -22.91
C THR A 496 -26.47 -12.86 -22.10
N ASP A 497 -25.16 -13.12 -21.85
CA ASP A 497 -24.29 -12.22 -21.11
C ASP A 497 -24.12 -10.91 -21.90
N PRO A 498 -24.47 -9.73 -21.35
CA PRO A 498 -24.30 -8.45 -22.02
C PRO A 498 -22.86 -8.17 -22.47
N ALA A 499 -21.88 -8.76 -21.79
CA ALA A 499 -20.45 -8.57 -22.08
C ALA A 499 -19.92 -9.48 -23.20
N ARG A 500 -20.71 -10.42 -23.75
CA ARG A 500 -20.26 -11.39 -24.76
C ARG A 500 -19.64 -10.79 -26.02
N ASN A 501 -20.00 -9.54 -26.34
CA ASN A 501 -19.52 -8.82 -27.53
C ASN A 501 -18.39 -7.81 -27.18
N LEU A 502 -17.98 -7.73 -25.93
CA LEU A 502 -16.80 -6.93 -25.61
C LEU A 502 -15.55 -7.59 -26.18
N PRO A 503 -14.57 -6.83 -26.67
CA PRO A 503 -13.33 -7.39 -27.20
C PRO A 503 -12.73 -8.34 -26.18
N SER A 504 -12.75 -9.62 -26.52
CA SER A 504 -12.18 -10.81 -25.89
C SER A 504 -11.46 -10.60 -24.53
N PHE A 505 -12.23 -10.46 -23.47
CA PHE A 505 -11.72 -10.69 -22.12
C PHE A 505 -11.99 -12.14 -21.65
N LEU A 506 -12.75 -12.92 -22.41
CA LEU A 506 -13.11 -14.30 -22.09
C LEU A 506 -12.78 -15.24 -23.27
#